data_5eb0396bba186dcc1d250e04a76cd5e8
#
_entry.id   5eb0396bba186dcc1d250e04a76cd5e8
#
_cell.length_a   1.000
_cell.length_b   1.000
_cell.length_c   1.000
_cell.angle_alpha   90.00
_cell.angle_beta   90.00
_cell.angle_gamma   90.00
#
_symmetry.space_group_name_H-M   'P 1'
#
loop_
_entity.id
_entity.type
_entity.pdbx_description
1 polymer ?
#
loop_
_entity_poly.entity_id
_entity_poly.type
_entity_poly.pdbx_seq_one_letter_code
_entity_poly.pdbx_strand_id
1 'polypeptide(L)'
;YRYQSPSFSFESNVYYMKYKDQLILTGKISEIGEMLTKNIPDSYRMGLELASAIRFNPLLRWDGNLTLSRNKIKNFTEEDIDVYDTNDKWLESRSTYLGTTDIAYSPNIVANSLLTFTYNRFEAVLHGHYVSRQYIDNTSCNDRSIDPYFVNNLRLAYTFALPHTKSVTAGLDINNLFNVEYETNGYNSHTYYVGDKRVNEKRYFPQAGTNILANLTVNF
;
A
#
# COMPACT_ATOMS: atom_id res chain seq x y z
N TYR A 1 -0.34 3.52 24.04
CA TYR A 1 -0.11 2.53 25.09
C TYR A 1 0.98 1.56 24.66
N ARG A 2 1.90 1.23 25.57
CA ARG A 2 2.94 0.22 25.33
C ARG A 2 3.02 -0.72 26.55
N TYR A 3 3.07 -2.01 26.25
CA TYR A 3 3.32 -3.09 27.20
C TYR A 3 4.49 -3.93 26.71
N GLN A 4 5.38 -4.34 27.62
CA GLN A 4 6.54 -5.17 27.28
C GLN A 4 6.84 -6.18 28.40
N SER A 5 7.06 -7.43 28.00
CA SER A 5 7.55 -8.52 28.84
C SER A 5 8.64 -9.30 28.09
N PRO A 6 9.33 -10.26 28.72
CA PRO A 6 10.40 -11.04 28.05
C PRO A 6 9.97 -11.80 26.79
N SER A 7 8.70 -12.23 26.71
CA SER A 7 8.18 -13.02 25.60
C SER A 7 7.08 -12.35 24.79
N PHE A 8 6.59 -11.17 25.22
CA PHE A 8 5.49 -10.48 24.56
C PHE A 8 5.67 -8.97 24.64
N SER A 9 5.46 -8.30 23.51
CA SER A 9 5.32 -6.84 23.46
C SER A 9 4.06 -6.48 22.68
N PHE A 10 3.44 -5.39 23.13
CA PHE A 10 2.26 -4.82 22.47
C PHE A 10 2.34 -3.30 22.53
N GLU A 11 2.03 -2.66 21.41
CA GLU A 11 1.94 -1.22 21.30
C GLU A 11 0.65 -0.85 20.57
N SER A 12 -0.06 0.16 21.06
CA SER A 12 -1.20 0.74 20.38
C SER A 12 -1.10 2.25 20.39
N ASN A 13 -1.42 2.84 19.23
CA ASN A 13 -1.45 4.27 19.02
C ASN A 13 -2.76 4.66 18.36
N VAL A 14 -3.42 5.71 18.85
CA VAL A 14 -4.60 6.32 18.25
C VAL A 14 -4.22 7.72 17.82
N TYR A 15 -4.55 8.09 16.58
CA TYR A 15 -4.25 9.42 16.07
C TYR A 15 -5.46 10.04 15.38
N TYR A 16 -5.51 11.38 15.45
CA TYR A 16 -6.43 12.22 14.69
C TYR A 16 -5.69 13.46 14.21
N MET A 17 -5.66 13.69 12.90
CA MET A 17 -5.02 14.82 12.27
C MET A 17 -6.04 15.54 11.39
N LYS A 18 -6.30 16.82 11.66
CA LYS A 18 -7.11 17.68 10.82
C LYS A 18 -6.19 18.59 10.01
N TYR A 19 -6.48 18.70 8.72
CA TYR A 19 -5.70 19.52 7.80
C TYR A 19 -6.58 20.61 7.19
N LYS A 20 -5.96 21.76 6.97
CA LYS A 20 -6.48 22.85 6.16
C LYS A 20 -5.51 23.07 5.01
N ASP A 21 -6.05 23.18 3.80
CA ASP A 21 -5.27 23.40 2.56
C ASP A 21 -4.16 22.32 2.36
N GLN A 22 -4.52 21.06 2.62
CA GLN A 22 -3.60 19.94 2.46
C GLN A 22 -3.29 19.69 0.98
N LEU A 23 -2.00 19.63 0.62
CA LEU A 23 -1.54 19.20 -0.69
C LEU A 23 -1.67 17.68 -0.82
N ILE A 24 -2.46 17.21 -1.78
CA ILE A 24 -2.67 15.78 -2.04
C ILE A 24 -2.56 15.45 -3.52
N LEU A 25 -2.34 14.17 -3.82
CA LEU A 25 -2.35 13.65 -5.20
C LEU A 25 -3.77 13.70 -5.77
N THR A 26 -3.91 14.07 -7.02
CA THR A 26 -5.21 14.11 -7.73
C THR A 26 -5.59 12.77 -8.37
N GLY A 27 -4.62 11.87 -8.54
CA GLY A 27 -4.76 10.64 -9.34
C GLY A 27 -4.58 10.87 -10.84
N LYS A 28 -4.35 12.10 -11.26
CA LYS A 28 -4.02 12.48 -12.66
C LYS A 28 -2.51 12.60 -12.84
N ILE A 29 -2.05 12.46 -14.09
CA ILE A 29 -0.67 12.71 -14.48
C ILE A 29 -0.60 13.90 -15.44
N SER A 30 0.54 14.59 -15.45
CA SER A 30 0.87 15.62 -16.43
C SER A 30 1.27 14.99 -17.78
N GLU A 31 1.40 15.81 -18.82
CA GLU A 31 1.86 15.38 -20.15
C GLU A 31 3.27 14.74 -20.13
N ILE A 32 4.09 15.08 -19.13
CA ILE A 32 5.44 14.51 -18.93
C ILE A 32 5.46 13.33 -17.95
N GLY A 33 4.28 12.85 -17.52
CA GLY A 33 4.13 11.66 -16.66
C GLY A 33 4.28 11.92 -15.16
N GLU A 34 4.34 13.17 -14.69
CA GLU A 34 4.39 13.49 -13.27
C GLU A 34 3.00 13.45 -12.62
N MET A 35 2.92 12.96 -11.39
CA MET A 35 1.68 12.96 -10.61
C MET A 35 1.28 14.39 -10.24
N LEU A 36 0.06 14.77 -10.59
CA LEU A 36 -0.48 16.10 -10.29
C LEU A 36 -0.99 16.15 -8.84
N THR A 37 -0.77 17.28 -8.19
CA THR A 37 -1.23 17.58 -6.84
C THR A 37 -2.20 18.77 -6.83
N LYS A 38 -3.10 18.81 -5.83
CA LYS A 38 -4.05 19.91 -5.59
C LYS A 38 -4.18 20.18 -4.09
N ASN A 39 -4.34 21.44 -3.70
CA ASN A 39 -4.67 21.78 -2.32
C ASN A 39 -6.15 21.53 -2.06
N ILE A 40 -6.42 20.84 -0.94
CA ILE A 40 -7.79 20.52 -0.49
C ILE A 40 -8.09 21.30 0.78
N PRO A 41 -9.18 22.10 0.81
CA PRO A 41 -9.46 23.04 1.91
C PRO A 41 -9.68 22.35 3.27
N ASP A 42 -10.38 21.20 3.32
CA ASP A 42 -10.68 20.50 4.59
C ASP A 42 -10.55 18.97 4.41
N SER A 43 -9.64 18.39 5.17
CA SER A 43 -9.43 16.95 5.17
C SER A 43 -9.00 16.48 6.57
N TYR A 44 -9.11 15.17 6.81
CA TYR A 44 -8.63 14.57 8.04
C TYR A 44 -8.09 13.16 7.83
N ARG A 45 -7.19 12.76 8.70
CA ARG A 45 -6.71 11.39 8.84
C ARG A 45 -6.89 10.96 10.30
N MET A 46 -7.41 9.79 10.51
CA MET A 46 -7.55 9.19 11.82
C MET A 46 -7.32 7.70 11.75
N GLY A 47 -6.83 7.12 12.83
CA GLY A 47 -6.61 5.67 12.82
C GLY A 47 -6.16 5.12 14.15
N LEU A 48 -6.09 3.79 14.15
CA LEU A 48 -5.57 2.94 15.20
C LEU A 48 -4.40 2.15 14.60
N GLU A 49 -3.25 2.23 15.23
CA GLU A 49 -2.05 1.46 14.90
C GLU A 49 -1.79 0.48 16.03
N LEU A 50 -1.63 -0.78 15.68
CA LEU A 50 -1.31 -1.87 16.60
C LEU A 50 0.00 -2.52 16.14
N ALA A 51 0.91 -2.75 17.07
CA ALA A 51 2.09 -3.58 16.84
C ALA A 51 2.24 -4.59 17.98
N SER A 52 2.63 -5.81 17.63
CA SER A 52 2.83 -6.88 18.61
C SER A 52 3.99 -7.77 18.22
N ALA A 53 4.72 -8.28 19.22
CA ALA A 53 5.71 -9.32 19.01
C ALA A 53 5.55 -10.39 20.10
N ILE A 54 5.61 -11.66 19.67
CA ILE A 54 5.48 -12.83 20.55
C ILE A 54 6.64 -13.75 20.29
N ARG A 55 7.39 -14.11 21.34
CA ARG A 55 8.37 -15.19 21.33
C ARG A 55 7.72 -16.44 21.92
N PHE A 56 7.30 -17.36 21.06
CA PHE A 56 6.67 -18.62 21.50
C PHE A 56 7.65 -19.54 22.21
N ASN A 57 8.87 -19.59 21.71
CA ASN A 57 9.98 -20.35 22.26
C ASN A 57 11.32 -19.81 21.71
N PRO A 58 12.50 -20.35 22.08
CA PRO A 58 13.79 -19.89 21.56
C PRO A 58 13.94 -19.97 20.02
N LEU A 59 13.15 -20.79 19.35
CA LEU A 59 13.24 -21.04 17.90
C LEU A 59 12.22 -20.24 17.09
N LEU A 60 11.07 -19.84 17.69
CA LEU A 60 9.94 -19.29 16.95
C LEU A 60 9.49 -17.96 17.55
N ARG A 61 9.48 -16.93 16.71
CA ARG A 61 9.00 -15.59 17.01
C ARG A 61 8.00 -15.13 15.95
N TRP A 62 6.98 -14.44 16.38
CA TRP A 62 6.05 -13.72 15.52
C TRP A 62 6.10 -12.23 15.81
N ASP A 63 6.14 -11.42 14.77
CA ASP A 63 5.99 -9.96 14.82
C ASP A 63 4.87 -9.54 13.88
N GLY A 64 3.99 -8.65 14.31
CA GLY A 64 2.90 -8.19 13.48
C GLY A 64 2.54 -6.75 13.75
N ASN A 65 2.02 -6.09 12.72
CA ASN A 65 1.39 -4.78 12.85
C ASN A 65 0.11 -4.71 12.03
N LEU A 66 -0.80 -3.88 12.50
CA LEU A 66 -2.09 -3.59 11.87
C LEU A 66 -2.40 -2.09 11.99
N THR A 67 -2.61 -1.45 10.87
CA THR A 67 -3.12 -0.08 10.81
C THR A 67 -4.55 -0.09 10.29
N LEU A 68 -5.47 0.47 11.07
CA LEU A 68 -6.84 0.75 10.68
C LEU A 68 -6.98 2.27 10.57
N SER A 69 -7.31 2.79 9.40
CA SER A 69 -7.34 4.23 9.16
C SER A 69 -8.58 4.70 8.40
N ARG A 70 -8.88 5.98 8.56
CA ARG A 70 -9.84 6.73 7.71
C ARG A 70 -9.19 8.03 7.29
N ASN A 71 -9.08 8.20 5.98
CA ASN A 71 -8.41 9.33 5.35
C ASN A 71 -9.42 10.00 4.42
N LYS A 72 -9.99 11.14 4.82
CA LYS A 72 -11.16 11.71 4.14
C LYS A 72 -10.96 13.16 3.77
N ILE A 73 -11.55 13.54 2.64
CA ILE A 73 -11.76 14.91 2.18
C ILE A 73 -13.20 15.26 2.46
N LYS A 74 -13.46 16.46 2.94
CA LYS A 74 -14.83 16.99 3.09
C LYS A 74 -15.20 17.88 1.93
N ASN A 75 -16.49 17.87 1.57
CA ASN A 75 -17.06 18.73 0.54
C ASN A 75 -16.30 18.65 -0.78
N PHE A 76 -15.92 17.43 -1.20
CA PHE A 76 -15.21 17.22 -2.43
C PHE A 76 -16.15 17.39 -3.64
N THR A 77 -15.68 18.13 -4.62
CA THR A 77 -16.32 18.26 -5.94
C THR A 77 -15.35 17.72 -6.99
N GLU A 78 -15.82 16.80 -7.80
CA GLU A 78 -15.12 16.39 -9.01
C GLU A 78 -15.42 17.43 -10.09
N GLU A 79 -14.38 18.12 -10.55
CA GLU A 79 -14.46 19.27 -11.47
C GLU A 79 -14.00 18.89 -12.88
N ASP A 80 -14.45 19.66 -13.87
CA ASP A 80 -13.95 19.66 -15.23
C ASP A 80 -14.02 18.29 -15.93
N ILE A 81 -15.19 17.63 -15.83
CA ILE A 81 -15.46 16.39 -16.54
C ILE A 81 -16.13 16.70 -17.85
N ASP A 82 -15.41 16.46 -18.95
CA ASP A 82 -15.91 16.70 -20.30
C ASP A 82 -17.08 15.80 -20.66
N VAL A 83 -18.07 16.37 -21.35
CA VAL A 83 -19.23 15.65 -21.86
C VAL A 83 -19.26 15.79 -23.39
N TYR A 84 -19.30 14.65 -24.06
CA TYR A 84 -19.38 14.54 -25.50
C TYR A 84 -20.72 13.91 -25.92
N ASP A 85 -21.19 14.24 -27.11
CA ASP A 85 -22.29 13.51 -27.75
C ASP A 85 -21.80 12.18 -28.35
N THR A 86 -22.70 11.37 -28.92
CA THR A 86 -22.38 10.10 -29.55
C THR A 86 -21.56 10.20 -30.86
N ASN A 87 -21.32 11.42 -31.34
CA ASN A 87 -20.50 11.74 -32.50
C ASN A 87 -19.16 12.40 -32.11
N ASP A 88 -18.73 12.23 -30.84
CA ASP A 88 -17.51 12.78 -30.26
C ASP A 88 -17.43 14.32 -30.28
N LYS A 89 -18.58 15.02 -30.40
CA LYS A 89 -18.63 16.47 -30.30
C LYS A 89 -18.71 16.88 -28.83
N TRP A 90 -17.80 17.73 -28.40
CA TRP A 90 -17.82 18.34 -27.07
C TRP A 90 -19.07 19.15 -26.85
N LEU A 91 -19.74 18.99 -25.72
CA LEU A 91 -20.97 19.67 -25.34
C LEU A 91 -20.75 20.66 -24.21
N GLU A 92 -20.23 20.20 -23.10
CA GLU A 92 -20.04 20.97 -21.87
C GLU A 92 -18.94 20.35 -20.99
N SER A 93 -18.52 21.09 -19.97
CA SER A 93 -17.75 20.55 -18.83
C SER A 93 -18.68 20.53 -17.61
N ARG A 94 -18.67 19.40 -16.90
CA ARG A 94 -19.55 19.12 -15.75
C ARG A 94 -18.75 18.98 -14.47
N SER A 95 -19.26 19.58 -13.39
CA SER A 95 -18.77 19.35 -12.03
C SER A 95 -19.81 18.62 -11.19
N THR A 96 -19.38 17.66 -10.39
CA THR A 96 -20.27 16.84 -9.56
C THR A 96 -19.83 16.91 -8.10
N TYR A 97 -20.73 17.37 -7.22
CA TYR A 97 -20.50 17.36 -5.78
C TYR A 97 -20.63 15.94 -5.22
N LEU A 98 -19.55 15.41 -4.59
CA LEU A 98 -19.46 14.05 -4.06
C LEU A 98 -19.51 14.00 -2.53
N GLY A 99 -19.46 15.13 -1.84
CA GLY A 99 -19.50 15.19 -0.38
C GLY A 99 -18.20 14.75 0.27
N THR A 100 -18.28 13.77 1.17
CA THR A 100 -17.10 13.26 1.86
C THR A 100 -16.52 12.04 1.13
N THR A 101 -15.28 12.16 0.65
CA THR A 101 -14.60 11.15 -0.16
C THR A 101 -13.30 10.66 0.50
N ASP A 102 -12.73 9.59 -0.04
CA ASP A 102 -11.43 9.08 0.39
C ASP A 102 -10.27 9.84 -0.28
N ILE A 103 -9.17 10.00 0.45
CA ILE A 103 -7.93 10.52 -0.11
C ILE A 103 -7.29 9.42 -0.97
N ALA A 104 -6.85 9.78 -2.16
CA ALA A 104 -6.14 8.87 -3.07
C ALA A 104 -4.96 8.18 -2.38
N TYR A 105 -4.68 6.93 -2.76
CA TYR A 105 -3.57 6.10 -2.26
C TYR A 105 -3.49 6.00 -0.73
N SER A 106 -4.65 6.00 -0.08
CA SER A 106 -4.75 5.94 1.38
C SER A 106 -5.64 4.76 1.79
N PRO A 107 -5.10 3.51 1.79
CA PRO A 107 -5.85 2.32 2.15
C PRO A 107 -6.34 2.39 3.60
N ASN A 108 -7.51 1.82 3.88
CA ASN A 108 -8.10 1.82 5.23
C ASN A 108 -7.46 0.76 6.14
N ILE A 109 -6.88 -0.30 5.57
CA ILE A 109 -6.24 -1.38 6.32
C ILE A 109 -4.91 -1.71 5.69
N VAL A 110 -3.85 -1.71 6.51
CA VAL A 110 -2.53 -2.24 6.16
C VAL A 110 -2.11 -3.18 7.29
N ALA A 111 -1.68 -4.38 6.96
CA ALA A 111 -1.22 -5.36 7.94
C ALA A 111 0.05 -6.06 7.47
N ASN A 112 0.95 -6.33 8.41
CA ASN A 112 2.14 -7.14 8.21
C ASN A 112 2.22 -8.23 9.27
N SER A 113 2.70 -9.38 8.88
CA SER A 113 2.94 -10.55 9.74
C SER A 113 4.27 -11.18 9.37
N LEU A 114 5.20 -11.25 10.32
CA LEU A 114 6.50 -11.89 10.16
C LEU A 114 6.59 -13.07 11.12
N LEU A 115 6.74 -14.27 10.59
CA LEU A 115 7.00 -15.47 11.37
C LEU A 115 8.47 -15.86 11.15
N THR A 116 9.29 -15.72 12.19
CA THR A 116 10.72 -16.03 12.18
C THR A 116 10.98 -17.35 12.90
N PHE A 117 11.59 -18.27 12.18
CA PHE A 117 12.13 -19.50 12.73
C PHE A 117 13.66 -19.46 12.70
N THR A 118 14.31 -19.68 13.85
CA THR A 118 15.78 -19.69 13.96
C THR A 118 16.22 -20.97 14.63
N TYR A 119 17.07 -21.74 13.96
CA TYR A 119 17.67 -22.94 14.53
C TYR A 119 19.17 -23.00 14.22
N ASN A 120 20.00 -22.94 15.25
CA ASN A 120 21.45 -22.83 15.13
C ASN A 120 21.87 -21.67 14.22
N ARG A 121 22.34 -22.00 13.02
CA ARG A 121 22.83 -21.05 11.99
C ARG A 121 21.85 -20.83 10.84
N PHE A 122 20.67 -21.43 10.93
CA PHE A 122 19.61 -21.34 9.95
C PHE A 122 18.52 -20.37 10.43
N GLU A 123 18.08 -19.50 9.55
CA GLU A 123 16.95 -18.61 9.77
C GLU A 123 15.97 -18.72 8.59
N ALA A 124 14.70 -18.79 8.89
CA ALA A 124 13.62 -18.68 7.90
C ALA A 124 12.62 -17.62 8.38
N VAL A 125 12.26 -16.69 7.50
CA VAL A 125 11.28 -15.62 7.77
C VAL A 125 10.19 -15.69 6.72
N LEU A 126 8.96 -15.95 7.14
CA LEU A 126 7.77 -15.80 6.31
C LEU A 126 7.14 -14.45 6.61
N HIS A 127 7.06 -13.59 5.59
CA HIS A 127 6.47 -12.26 5.66
C HIS A 127 5.18 -12.21 4.85
N GLY A 128 4.04 -12.00 5.51
CA GLY A 128 2.76 -11.70 4.89
C GLY A 128 2.47 -10.21 4.94
N HIS A 129 2.05 -9.63 3.83
CA HIS A 129 1.70 -8.21 3.68
C HIS A 129 0.33 -8.07 3.04
N TYR A 130 -0.59 -7.41 3.74
CA TYR A 130 -1.95 -7.12 3.28
C TYR A 130 -2.17 -5.61 3.15
N VAL A 131 -2.79 -5.22 2.04
CA VAL A 131 -3.28 -3.85 1.81
C VAL A 131 -4.71 -3.93 1.32
N SER A 132 -5.62 -3.20 1.96
CA SER A 132 -7.01 -3.10 1.51
C SER A 132 -7.11 -2.27 0.23
N ARG A 133 -8.32 -2.29 -0.40
CA ARG A 133 -8.62 -1.41 -1.53
C ARG A 133 -8.20 0.02 -1.25
N GLN A 134 -7.62 0.67 -2.26
CA GLN A 134 -7.29 2.08 -2.25
C GLN A 134 -7.75 2.72 -3.57
N TYR A 135 -8.19 3.95 -3.50
CA TYR A 135 -8.62 4.69 -4.68
C TYR A 135 -7.42 5.33 -5.37
N ILE A 136 -7.40 5.35 -6.69
CA ILE A 136 -6.32 6.01 -7.46
C ILE A 136 -6.54 7.52 -7.58
N ASP A 137 -7.75 8.00 -7.23
CA ASP A 137 -8.08 9.43 -7.13
C ASP A 137 -8.97 9.72 -5.91
N ASN A 138 -9.42 10.98 -5.78
CA ASN A 138 -10.12 11.46 -4.60
C ASN A 138 -11.67 11.35 -4.71
N THR A 139 -12.20 10.56 -5.60
CA THR A 139 -13.66 10.47 -5.84
C THR A 139 -14.38 9.36 -5.09
N SER A 140 -13.64 8.42 -4.47
CA SER A 140 -14.17 7.17 -3.90
C SER A 140 -14.93 6.30 -4.92
N CYS A 141 -14.59 6.41 -6.21
CA CYS A 141 -15.19 5.60 -7.26
C CYS A 141 -14.54 4.20 -7.29
N ASN A 142 -15.33 3.14 -7.05
CA ASN A 142 -14.82 1.77 -7.05
C ASN A 142 -14.20 1.34 -8.38
N ASP A 143 -14.69 1.90 -9.49
CA ASP A 143 -14.09 1.65 -10.80
C ASP A 143 -12.69 2.28 -10.94
N ARG A 144 -12.35 3.27 -10.11
CA ARG A 144 -11.04 3.93 -10.06
C ARG A 144 -10.31 3.58 -8.77
N SER A 145 -10.09 2.29 -8.56
CA SER A 145 -9.43 1.76 -7.36
C SER A 145 -8.46 0.64 -7.72
N ILE A 146 -7.53 0.41 -6.84
CA ILE A 146 -6.63 -0.75 -6.82
C ILE A 146 -7.25 -1.76 -5.87
N ASP A 147 -7.40 -3.01 -6.32
CA ASP A 147 -7.99 -4.08 -5.52
C ASP A 147 -7.12 -4.45 -4.32
N PRO A 148 -7.72 -4.97 -3.24
CA PRO A 148 -6.96 -5.42 -2.10
C PRO A 148 -6.06 -6.60 -2.49
N TYR A 149 -4.88 -6.66 -1.87
CA TYR A 149 -3.96 -7.77 -2.12
C TYR A 149 -3.34 -8.29 -0.82
N PHE A 150 -2.96 -9.58 -0.84
CA PHE A 150 -2.20 -10.23 0.21
C PHE A 150 -1.04 -11.00 -0.42
N VAL A 151 0.18 -10.57 -0.14
CA VAL A 151 1.40 -11.13 -0.72
C VAL A 151 2.28 -11.72 0.38
N ASN A 152 2.88 -12.87 0.10
CA ASN A 152 3.79 -13.55 1.02
C ASN A 152 5.18 -13.65 0.40
N ASN A 153 6.20 -13.34 1.21
CA ASN A 153 7.60 -13.49 0.85
C ASN A 153 8.27 -14.46 1.84
N LEU A 154 9.18 -15.28 1.37
CA LEU A 154 9.96 -16.20 2.19
C LEU A 154 11.44 -15.89 2.04
N ARG A 155 12.10 -15.59 3.15
CA ARG A 155 13.54 -15.48 3.24
C ARG A 155 14.12 -16.67 3.97
N LEU A 156 15.15 -17.27 3.40
CA LEU A 156 15.96 -18.33 4.02
C LEU A 156 17.40 -17.83 4.12
N ALA A 157 18.06 -18.06 5.24
CA ALA A 157 19.46 -17.70 5.44
C ALA A 157 20.19 -18.79 6.21
N TYR A 158 21.45 -19.04 5.83
CA TYR A 158 22.34 -19.93 6.57
C TYR A 158 23.71 -19.29 6.73
N THR A 159 24.20 -19.25 7.97
CA THR A 159 25.49 -18.64 8.31
C THR A 159 26.56 -19.70 8.51
N PHE A 160 27.62 -19.63 7.73
CA PHE A 160 28.79 -20.53 7.81
C PHE A 160 29.90 -19.86 8.64
N ALA A 161 30.69 -20.71 9.33
CA ALA A 161 31.99 -20.31 9.87
C ALA A 161 33.07 -20.76 8.86
N LEU A 162 33.77 -19.82 8.25
CA LEU A 162 34.90 -20.13 7.36
C LEU A 162 36.18 -19.54 7.91
N PRO A 163 37.33 -20.21 7.71
CA PRO A 163 38.65 -19.69 8.09
C PRO A 163 38.87 -18.29 7.47
N HIS A 164 39.53 -17.42 8.23
CA HIS A 164 39.87 -16.04 7.82
C HIS A 164 38.67 -15.09 7.62
N THR A 165 37.45 -15.49 8.04
CA THR A 165 36.27 -14.64 8.07
C THR A 165 35.61 -14.70 9.45
N LYS A 166 34.87 -13.65 9.83
CA LYS A 166 34.00 -13.69 11.01
C LYS A 166 32.76 -14.53 10.73
N SER A 167 32.18 -14.36 9.56
CA SER A 167 31.02 -15.16 9.11
C SER A 167 30.79 -15.02 7.61
N VAL A 168 30.20 -16.02 7.01
CA VAL A 168 29.64 -15.98 5.65
C VAL A 168 28.18 -16.40 5.71
N THR A 169 27.27 -15.54 5.25
CA THR A 169 25.84 -15.83 5.21
C THR A 169 25.37 -15.96 3.77
N ALA A 170 24.84 -17.13 3.42
CA ALA A 170 24.11 -17.33 2.16
C ALA A 170 22.62 -17.11 2.40
N GLY A 171 21.98 -16.31 1.59
CA GLY A 171 20.56 -15.98 1.65
C GLY A 171 19.84 -16.31 0.35
N LEU A 172 18.55 -16.66 0.48
CA LEU A 172 17.62 -16.86 -0.61
C LEU A 172 16.32 -16.12 -0.28
N ASP A 173 15.95 -15.16 -1.10
CA ASP A 173 14.72 -14.39 -0.97
C ASP A 173 13.75 -14.83 -2.09
N ILE A 174 12.61 -15.39 -1.72
CA ILE A 174 11.53 -15.81 -2.62
C ILE A 174 10.41 -14.77 -2.43
N ASN A 175 10.29 -13.84 -3.36
CA ASN A 175 9.25 -12.82 -3.34
C ASN A 175 8.00 -13.32 -4.04
N ASN A 176 6.85 -12.89 -3.54
CA ASN A 176 5.54 -13.29 -4.04
C ASN A 176 5.41 -14.82 -4.14
N LEU A 177 5.58 -15.49 -3.00
CA LEU A 177 5.68 -16.96 -2.90
C LEU A 177 4.52 -17.72 -3.58
N PHE A 178 3.31 -17.14 -3.57
CA PHE A 178 2.11 -17.77 -4.12
C PHE A 178 1.71 -17.23 -5.49
N ASN A 179 2.59 -16.46 -6.14
CA ASN A 179 2.37 -15.89 -7.48
C ASN A 179 1.05 -15.12 -7.60
N VAL A 180 0.75 -14.28 -6.62
CA VAL A 180 -0.44 -13.42 -6.64
C VAL A 180 -0.27 -12.35 -7.72
N GLU A 181 -1.27 -12.18 -8.59
CA GLU A 181 -1.34 -11.05 -9.51
C GLU A 181 -1.94 -9.85 -8.78
N TYR A 182 -1.21 -8.74 -8.73
CA TYR A 182 -1.64 -7.54 -8.03
C TYR A 182 -0.96 -6.27 -8.56
N GLU A 183 -1.59 -5.15 -8.31
CA GLU A 183 -1.07 -3.82 -8.57
C GLU A 183 -0.89 -3.06 -7.26
N THR A 184 0.11 -2.19 -7.21
CA THR A 184 0.35 -1.31 -6.06
C THR A 184 0.13 0.15 -6.38
N ASN A 185 0.06 0.49 -7.65
CA ASN A 185 -0.11 1.85 -8.15
C ASN A 185 -0.89 1.86 -9.45
N GLY A 186 -1.43 3.02 -9.81
CA GLY A 186 -2.16 3.26 -11.03
C GLY A 186 -2.46 4.76 -11.18
N TYR A 187 -3.11 5.17 -12.24
CA TYR A 187 -3.61 6.52 -12.42
C TYR A 187 -4.82 6.50 -13.36
N ASN A 188 -5.60 7.56 -13.30
CA ASN A 188 -6.70 7.82 -14.22
C ASN A 188 -6.30 8.99 -15.13
N SER A 189 -5.96 8.71 -16.38
CA SER A 189 -5.48 9.74 -17.30
C SER A 189 -6.61 10.72 -17.68
N HIS A 190 -7.81 10.20 -17.89
CA HIS A 190 -8.96 11.00 -18.28
C HIS A 190 -10.27 10.38 -17.79
N THR A 191 -11.22 11.25 -17.42
CA THR A 191 -12.63 10.87 -17.19
C THR A 191 -13.51 11.78 -18.01
N TYR A 192 -14.45 11.21 -18.76
CA TYR A 192 -15.39 11.95 -19.58
C TYR A 192 -16.71 11.19 -19.73
N TYR A 193 -17.73 11.86 -20.26
CA TYR A 193 -19.00 11.24 -20.64
C TYR A 193 -19.17 11.23 -22.15
N VAL A 194 -19.73 10.12 -22.67
CA VAL A 194 -20.27 10.06 -24.04
C VAL A 194 -21.77 9.78 -23.91
N GLY A 195 -22.58 10.78 -24.16
CA GLY A 195 -23.97 10.77 -23.74
C GLY A 195 -24.08 10.61 -22.22
N ASP A 196 -24.80 9.57 -21.79
CA ASP A 196 -24.95 9.24 -20.35
C ASP A 196 -23.88 8.27 -19.83
N LYS A 197 -23.02 7.74 -20.68
CA LYS A 197 -22.00 6.76 -20.32
C LYS A 197 -20.73 7.44 -19.83
N ARG A 198 -20.36 7.19 -18.57
CA ARG A 198 -19.07 7.60 -18.02
C ARG A 198 -17.96 6.67 -18.52
N VAL A 199 -16.85 7.26 -18.95
CA VAL A 199 -15.64 6.57 -19.38
C VAL A 199 -14.48 6.98 -18.47
N ASN A 200 -13.74 6.02 -17.95
CA ASN A 200 -12.55 6.24 -17.15
C ASN A 200 -11.35 5.57 -17.83
N GLU A 201 -10.35 6.35 -18.19
CA GLU A 201 -9.11 5.85 -18.80
C GLU A 201 -8.08 5.53 -17.72
N LYS A 202 -8.15 4.31 -17.21
CA LYS A 202 -7.28 3.83 -16.12
C LYS A 202 -6.04 3.13 -16.65
N ARG A 203 -4.95 3.26 -15.92
CA ARG A 203 -3.72 2.50 -16.12
C ARG A 203 -3.21 2.01 -14.77
N TYR A 204 -2.74 0.78 -14.73
CA TYR A 204 -2.22 0.14 -13.53
C TYR A 204 -0.77 -0.31 -13.74
N PHE A 205 -0.01 -0.40 -12.65
CA PHE A 205 1.37 -0.88 -12.64
C PHE A 205 1.40 -2.26 -11.98
N PRO A 206 1.37 -3.34 -12.79
CA PRO A 206 1.42 -4.69 -12.24
C PRO A 206 2.76 -4.97 -11.56
N GLN A 207 2.71 -5.73 -10.49
CA GLN A 207 3.89 -6.17 -9.76
C GLN A 207 4.41 -7.49 -10.32
N ALA A 208 5.68 -7.78 -10.04
CA ALA A 208 6.29 -9.03 -10.49
C ALA A 208 5.61 -10.23 -9.82
N GLY A 209 5.43 -11.30 -10.59
CA GLY A 209 5.09 -12.62 -10.08
C GLY A 209 6.20 -13.17 -9.18
N THR A 210 6.16 -14.47 -8.87
CA THR A 210 7.18 -15.11 -8.07
C THR A 210 8.57 -14.88 -8.66
N ASN A 211 9.48 -14.35 -7.86
CA ASN A 211 10.88 -14.15 -8.24
C ASN A 211 11.80 -14.55 -7.09
N ILE A 212 13.02 -14.96 -7.44
CA ILE A 212 13.99 -15.51 -6.50
C ILE A 212 15.30 -14.72 -6.62
N LEU A 213 15.81 -14.27 -5.49
CA LEU A 213 17.10 -13.60 -5.38
C LEU A 213 18.01 -14.40 -4.43
N ALA A 214 19.24 -14.66 -4.85
CA ALA A 214 20.26 -15.23 -4.00
C ALA A 214 21.29 -14.16 -3.61
N ASN A 215 21.73 -14.17 -2.35
CA ASN A 215 22.73 -13.24 -1.85
C ASN A 215 23.79 -13.97 -1.03
N LEU A 216 25.00 -13.40 -1.00
CA LEU A 216 26.11 -13.88 -0.19
C LEU A 216 26.77 -12.69 0.52
N THR A 217 26.80 -12.74 1.86
CA THR A 217 27.44 -11.72 2.68
C THR A 217 28.65 -12.29 3.37
N VAL A 218 29.82 -11.67 3.21
CA VAL A 218 31.07 -12.06 3.85
C VAL A 218 31.49 -10.95 4.83
N ASN A 219 31.68 -11.32 6.10
CA ASN A 219 32.18 -10.43 7.16
C ASN A 219 33.61 -10.85 7.54
N PHE A 220 34.51 -9.90 7.56
CA PHE A 220 35.94 -10.08 7.91
C PHE A 220 36.29 -9.60 9.31
#